data_9f48d8bcdcd4dd835c75db8f2f24c601
#
_entry.id   9f48d8bcdcd4dd835c75db8f2f24c601
#
_cell.length_a   1.000
_cell.length_b   1.000
_cell.length_c   1.000
_cell.angle_alpha   90.00
_cell.angle_beta   90.00
_cell.angle_gamma   90.00
#
_symmetry.space_group_name_H-M   'P 1'
#
loop_
_entity.id
_entity.type
_entity.pdbx_description
1 polymer ?
#
loop_
_entity_poly.entity_id
_entity_poly.type
_entity_poly.pdbx_seq_one_letter_code
_entity_poly.pdbx_strand_id
1 'polypeptide(L)'
;MKHLFASAAALALLSACASNPPPAPPVDTSSPLYAPNYLGMAGSSDQFEIQSGQLAQQMSQNPAVRQMGQMLVADHTNSTQQLMAAAQSAGIAAPPPAMRPEHAAMLQQIQSAPPGQFDMVFRDVQIQAHQQALQLHQNYAASGDVPALRTTAGAIVPVVQNHLNMLQGLQVMAAPPPPPPPVYQQPARPGERG
;
A
#
# COMPACT_ATOMS: atom_id res chain seq x y z
N MET A 1 38.85 40.46 74.38
CA MET A 1 38.45 39.06 74.29
C MET A 1 37.49 38.92 73.11
N LYS A 2 37.93 38.37 71.95
CA LYS A 2 37.13 38.18 70.73
C LYS A 2 36.97 36.68 70.57
N HIS A 3 35.74 36.19 70.68
CA HIS A 3 35.41 34.78 70.42
C HIS A 3 35.10 34.62 68.95
N LEU A 4 35.92 33.82 68.22
CA LEU A 4 35.63 33.34 66.86
C LEU A 4 34.77 32.05 66.95
N PHE A 5 33.59 32.08 66.39
CA PHE A 5 32.78 30.88 66.14
C PHE A 5 33.10 30.35 64.74
N ALA A 6 33.69 29.17 64.70
CA ALA A 6 33.87 28.44 63.44
C ALA A 6 32.63 27.60 63.17
N SER A 7 31.89 27.92 62.07
CA SER A 7 30.80 27.13 61.64
C SER A 7 31.30 26.04 60.66
N ALA A 8 31.15 24.77 61.00
CA ALA A 8 31.42 23.64 60.14
C ALA A 8 30.19 23.35 59.29
N ALA A 9 30.32 23.55 57.98
CA ALA A 9 29.30 23.17 57.01
C ALA A 9 29.48 21.67 56.61
N ALA A 10 28.53 20.85 57.01
CA ALA A 10 28.46 19.43 56.57
C ALA A 10 27.88 19.33 55.19
N LEU A 11 28.71 18.96 54.23
CA LEU A 11 28.22 18.57 52.85
C LEU A 11 27.61 17.15 52.91
N ALA A 12 26.29 17.05 52.79
CA ALA A 12 25.60 15.79 52.58
C ALA A 12 25.70 15.40 51.11
N LEU A 13 26.49 14.38 50.77
CA LEU A 13 26.54 13.75 49.46
C LEU A 13 25.28 12.88 49.28
N LEU A 14 24.30 13.37 48.53
CA LEU A 14 23.19 12.53 48.05
C LEU A 14 23.71 11.62 46.92
N SER A 15 23.94 10.36 47.26
CA SER A 15 24.19 9.29 46.28
C SER A 15 22.88 8.98 45.59
N ALA A 16 22.66 9.55 44.38
CA ALA A 16 21.54 9.17 43.50
C ALA A 16 21.80 7.76 42.98
N CYS A 17 21.11 6.78 43.53
CA CYS A 17 21.02 5.45 42.92
C CYS A 17 20.34 5.61 41.56
N ALA A 18 21.11 5.66 40.46
CA ALA A 18 20.60 5.54 39.13
C ALA A 18 20.09 4.10 38.94
N SER A 19 18.78 3.88 39.13
CA SER A 19 18.14 2.66 38.76
C SER A 19 18.17 2.56 37.22
N ASN A 20 18.87 1.56 36.69
CA ASN A 20 18.79 1.26 35.28
C ASN A 20 17.32 1.02 34.89
N PRO A 21 16.81 1.63 33.80
CA PRO A 21 15.48 1.34 33.35
C PRO A 21 15.36 -0.18 33.04
N PRO A 22 14.20 -0.78 33.27
CA PRO A 22 13.98 -2.19 32.92
C PRO A 22 14.30 -2.42 31.44
N PRO A 23 14.84 -3.59 31.09
CA PRO A 23 15.10 -3.92 29.69
C PRO A 23 13.81 -3.78 28.87
N ALA A 24 13.92 -3.18 27.68
CA ALA A 24 12.78 -3.06 26.77
C ALA A 24 12.19 -4.45 26.48
N PRO A 25 10.87 -4.56 26.38
CA PRO A 25 10.24 -5.83 26.01
C PRO A 25 10.78 -6.34 24.68
N PRO A 26 10.84 -7.65 24.47
CA PRO A 26 11.26 -8.23 23.20
C PRO A 26 10.44 -7.65 22.03
N VAL A 27 11.12 -7.29 20.93
CA VAL A 27 10.46 -6.79 19.74
C VAL A 27 9.73 -7.96 19.07
N ASP A 28 8.43 -7.84 18.85
CA ASP A 28 7.67 -8.83 18.06
C ASP A 28 7.99 -8.66 16.57
N THR A 29 8.94 -9.46 16.10
CA THR A 29 9.39 -9.44 14.70
C THR A 29 8.37 -10.03 13.71
N SER A 30 7.25 -10.61 14.19
CA SER A 30 6.15 -11.07 13.34
C SER A 30 5.09 -9.98 13.10
N SER A 31 5.11 -8.93 13.91
CA SER A 31 4.14 -7.84 13.85
C SER A 31 4.24 -7.03 12.56
N PRO A 32 3.11 -6.60 11.96
CA PRO A 32 3.10 -5.61 10.88
C PRO A 32 3.61 -4.21 11.32
N LEU A 33 3.75 -4.00 12.63
CA LEU A 33 4.33 -2.77 13.20
C LEU A 33 5.86 -2.83 13.30
N TYR A 34 6.48 -3.98 13.01
CA TYR A 34 7.92 -4.13 12.88
C TYR A 34 8.37 -3.64 11.50
N ALA A 35 9.33 -2.71 11.45
CA ALA A 35 9.71 -1.98 10.24
C ALA A 35 10.01 -2.87 9.02
N PRO A 36 10.80 -3.96 9.10
CA PRO A 36 11.04 -4.82 7.94
C PRO A 36 9.78 -5.47 7.39
N ASN A 37 8.83 -5.88 8.26
CA ASN A 37 7.57 -6.46 7.82
C ASN A 37 6.68 -5.40 7.16
N TYR A 38 6.55 -4.23 7.79
CA TYR A 38 5.81 -3.12 7.21
C TYR A 38 6.33 -2.75 5.82
N LEU A 39 7.65 -2.57 5.68
CA LEU A 39 8.28 -2.25 4.40
C LEU A 39 8.03 -3.34 3.34
N GLY A 40 8.09 -4.62 3.74
CA GLY A 40 7.78 -5.74 2.85
C GLY A 40 6.31 -5.76 2.41
N MET A 41 5.37 -5.44 3.30
CA MET A 41 3.94 -5.36 2.99
C MET A 41 3.61 -4.15 2.11
N ALA A 42 4.11 -2.96 2.48
CA ALA A 42 3.90 -1.73 1.73
C ALA A 42 4.54 -1.80 0.34
N GLY A 43 5.78 -2.29 0.22
CA GLY A 43 6.45 -2.47 -1.06
C GLY A 43 5.75 -3.48 -1.98
N SER A 44 5.16 -4.54 -1.41
CA SER A 44 4.34 -5.50 -2.17
C SER A 44 3.04 -4.86 -2.66
N SER A 45 2.38 -4.05 -1.84
CA SER A 45 1.21 -3.27 -2.23
C SER A 45 1.55 -2.31 -3.36
N ASP A 46 2.60 -1.50 -3.20
CA ASP A 46 3.03 -0.56 -4.24
C ASP A 46 3.34 -1.26 -5.58
N GLN A 47 3.99 -2.44 -5.54
CA GLN A 47 4.25 -3.23 -6.75
C GLN A 47 2.97 -3.68 -7.45
N PHE A 48 1.97 -4.12 -6.68
CA PHE A 48 0.65 -4.46 -7.22
C PHE A 48 0.01 -3.24 -7.88
N GLU A 49 0.01 -2.09 -7.21
CA GLU A 49 -0.61 -0.86 -7.72
C GLU A 49 0.06 -0.36 -9.01
N ILE A 50 1.39 -0.40 -9.08
CA ILE A 50 2.13 -0.05 -10.28
C ILE A 50 1.78 -0.98 -11.45
N GLN A 51 1.77 -2.31 -11.24
CA GLN A 51 1.50 -3.26 -12.31
C GLN A 51 0.04 -3.24 -12.75
N SER A 52 -0.90 -3.18 -11.82
CA SER A 52 -2.33 -3.07 -12.14
C SER A 52 -2.69 -1.74 -12.81
N GLY A 53 -2.04 -0.64 -12.40
CA GLY A 53 -2.17 0.66 -13.04
C GLY A 53 -1.66 0.64 -14.48
N GLN A 54 -0.56 -0.05 -14.77
CA GLN A 54 -0.07 -0.27 -16.15
C GLN A 54 -1.06 -1.08 -16.97
N LEU A 55 -1.67 -2.13 -16.40
CA LEU A 55 -2.71 -2.91 -17.08
C LEU A 55 -3.94 -2.04 -17.40
N ALA A 56 -4.37 -1.18 -16.49
CA ALA A 56 -5.47 -0.26 -16.73
C ALA A 56 -5.22 0.67 -17.92
N GLN A 57 -4.00 1.18 -18.05
CA GLN A 57 -3.62 2.02 -19.18
C GLN A 57 -3.62 1.27 -20.52
N GLN A 58 -3.25 -0.01 -20.51
CA GLN A 58 -3.13 -0.84 -21.72
C GLN A 58 -4.47 -1.45 -22.15
N MET A 59 -5.27 -1.92 -21.21
CA MET A 59 -6.44 -2.77 -21.48
C MET A 59 -7.77 -2.02 -21.49
N SER A 60 -7.89 -0.96 -20.67
CA SER A 60 -9.15 -0.22 -20.58
C SER A 60 -9.37 0.72 -21.77
N GLN A 61 -10.62 0.77 -22.25
CA GLN A 61 -11.08 1.79 -23.21
C GLN A 61 -11.71 3.00 -22.50
N ASN A 62 -11.98 2.89 -21.20
CA ASN A 62 -12.52 3.97 -20.39
C ASN A 62 -11.41 4.97 -20.02
N PRO A 63 -11.49 6.24 -20.47
CA PRO A 63 -10.45 7.23 -20.17
C PRO A 63 -10.27 7.49 -18.67
N ALA A 64 -11.33 7.38 -17.85
CA ALA A 64 -11.23 7.57 -16.41
C ALA A 64 -10.47 6.42 -15.74
N VAL A 65 -10.65 5.19 -16.19
CA VAL A 65 -9.89 4.02 -15.72
C VAL A 65 -8.41 4.13 -16.11
N ARG A 66 -8.11 4.55 -17.34
CA ARG A 66 -6.72 4.79 -17.76
C ARG A 66 -6.05 5.90 -16.96
N GLN A 67 -6.78 6.99 -16.69
CA GLN A 67 -6.27 8.09 -15.87
C GLN A 67 -6.02 7.65 -14.42
N MET A 68 -6.92 6.85 -13.85
CA MET A 68 -6.71 6.21 -12.54
C MET A 68 -5.43 5.36 -12.57
N GLY A 69 -5.24 4.53 -13.59
CA GLY A 69 -4.02 3.73 -13.75
C GLY A 69 -2.74 4.56 -13.82
N GLN A 70 -2.74 5.70 -14.52
CA GLN A 70 -1.59 6.62 -14.56
C GLN A 70 -1.26 7.17 -13.18
N MET A 71 -2.27 7.58 -12.43
CA MET A 71 -2.12 8.13 -11.08
C MET A 71 -1.57 7.07 -10.12
N LEU A 72 -2.11 5.85 -10.15
CA LEU A 72 -1.60 4.75 -9.33
C LEU A 72 -0.12 4.48 -9.59
N VAL A 73 0.30 4.42 -10.85
CA VAL A 73 1.72 4.22 -11.20
C VAL A 73 2.60 5.33 -10.63
N ALA A 74 2.20 6.58 -10.78
CA ALA A 74 2.99 7.73 -10.33
C ALA A 74 3.10 7.76 -8.79
N ASP A 75 1.96 7.66 -8.11
CA ASP A 75 1.90 7.86 -6.66
C ASP A 75 2.50 6.69 -5.89
N HIS A 76 2.30 5.44 -6.35
CA HIS A 76 2.89 4.26 -5.72
C HIS A 76 4.39 4.09 -6.01
N THR A 77 4.87 4.61 -7.15
CA THR A 77 6.32 4.76 -7.38
C THR A 77 6.93 5.76 -6.37
N ASN A 78 6.26 6.89 -6.16
CA ASN A 78 6.69 7.89 -5.18
C ASN A 78 6.61 7.36 -3.73
N SER A 79 5.54 6.61 -3.38
CA SER A 79 5.39 5.94 -2.08
C SER A 79 6.59 5.04 -1.78
N THR A 80 6.93 4.14 -2.73
CA THR A 80 8.10 3.26 -2.61
C THR A 80 9.39 4.05 -2.36
N GLN A 81 9.62 5.13 -3.12
CA GLN A 81 10.82 5.97 -2.96
C GLN A 81 10.88 6.62 -1.58
N GLN A 82 9.76 7.16 -1.08
CA GLN A 82 9.70 7.78 0.24
C GLN A 82 9.96 6.76 1.36
N LEU A 83 9.35 5.57 1.28
CA LEU A 83 9.56 4.50 2.25
C LEU A 83 11.01 4.02 2.29
N MET A 84 11.63 3.84 1.11
CA MET A 84 13.04 3.46 1.01
C MET A 84 13.97 4.52 1.58
N ALA A 85 13.72 5.81 1.28
CA ALA A 85 14.51 6.91 1.83
C ALA A 85 14.37 7.01 3.36
N ALA A 86 13.16 6.84 3.90
CA ALA A 86 12.91 6.83 5.33
C ALA A 86 13.60 5.64 6.03
N ALA A 87 13.55 4.45 5.44
CA ALA A 87 14.24 3.27 5.93
C ALA A 87 15.75 3.49 5.96
N GLN A 88 16.33 3.98 4.88
CA GLN A 88 17.75 4.28 4.79
C GLN A 88 18.19 5.31 5.84
N SER A 89 17.43 6.38 6.02
CA SER A 89 17.73 7.42 7.02
C SER A 89 17.69 6.89 8.46
N ALA A 90 16.89 5.85 8.71
CA ALA A 90 16.76 5.18 10.00
C ALA A 90 17.74 4.00 10.18
N GLY A 91 18.60 3.70 9.18
CA GLY A 91 19.51 2.57 9.23
C GLY A 91 18.81 1.20 9.14
N ILE A 92 17.59 1.16 8.61
CA ILE A 92 16.80 -0.07 8.44
C ILE A 92 17.07 -0.64 7.05
N ALA A 93 17.48 -1.91 7.00
CA ALA A 93 17.58 -2.64 5.74
C ALA A 93 16.15 -2.97 5.25
N ALA A 94 15.75 -2.31 4.17
CA ALA A 94 14.49 -2.65 3.51
C ALA A 94 14.65 -3.97 2.75
N PRO A 95 13.68 -4.91 2.83
CA PRO A 95 13.70 -6.09 1.98
C PRO A 95 13.57 -5.67 0.51
N PRO A 96 14.13 -6.45 -0.44
CA PRO A 96 13.89 -6.21 -1.84
C PRO A 96 12.38 -6.18 -2.12
N PRO A 97 11.89 -5.25 -2.96
CA PRO A 97 10.49 -5.21 -3.32
C PRO A 97 10.10 -6.54 -4.00
N ALA A 98 9.21 -7.28 -3.38
CA ALA A 98 8.70 -8.54 -3.90
C ALA A 98 7.19 -8.60 -3.71
N MET A 99 6.46 -8.99 -4.75
CA MET A 99 5.02 -9.13 -4.65
C MET A 99 4.67 -10.37 -3.83
N ARG A 100 3.91 -10.17 -2.77
CA ARG A 100 3.41 -11.24 -1.89
C ARG A 100 2.29 -12.02 -2.59
N PRO A 101 2.05 -13.28 -2.20
CA PRO A 101 1.05 -14.14 -2.84
C PRO A 101 -0.35 -13.51 -2.92
N GLU A 102 -0.78 -12.80 -1.88
CA GLU A 102 -2.07 -12.12 -1.86
C GLU A 102 -2.20 -11.05 -2.95
N HIS A 103 -1.19 -10.21 -3.14
CA HIS A 103 -1.17 -9.19 -4.19
C HIS A 103 -1.01 -9.80 -5.58
N ALA A 104 -0.22 -10.87 -5.71
CA ALA A 104 -0.10 -11.62 -6.96
C ALA A 104 -1.45 -12.23 -7.39
N ALA A 105 -2.23 -12.76 -6.43
CA ALA A 105 -3.58 -13.26 -6.72
C ALA A 105 -4.54 -12.15 -7.15
N MET A 106 -4.50 -10.98 -6.51
CA MET A 106 -5.28 -9.81 -6.92
C MET A 106 -4.91 -9.35 -8.34
N LEU A 107 -3.62 -9.30 -8.66
CA LEU A 107 -3.15 -8.94 -10.00
C LEU A 107 -3.63 -9.96 -11.04
N GLN A 108 -3.54 -11.25 -10.74
CA GLN A 108 -4.05 -12.31 -11.61
C GLN A 108 -5.56 -12.20 -11.84
N GLN A 109 -6.32 -11.82 -10.81
CA GLN A 109 -7.77 -11.60 -10.95
C GLN A 109 -8.06 -10.48 -11.96
N ILE A 110 -7.31 -9.37 -11.94
CA ILE A 110 -7.45 -8.29 -12.92
C ILE A 110 -7.05 -8.78 -14.33
N GLN A 111 -5.92 -9.49 -14.43
CA GLN A 111 -5.41 -10.00 -15.71
C GLN A 111 -6.35 -10.99 -16.40
N SER A 112 -7.05 -11.82 -15.61
CA SER A 112 -7.98 -12.84 -16.07
C SER A 112 -9.43 -12.36 -16.17
N ALA A 113 -9.67 -11.05 -16.07
CA ALA A 113 -11.02 -10.49 -16.17
C ALA A 113 -11.70 -10.92 -17.48
N PRO A 114 -12.97 -11.36 -17.44
CA PRO A 114 -13.69 -11.74 -18.64
C PRO A 114 -13.78 -10.58 -19.65
N PRO A 115 -13.90 -10.87 -20.96
CA PRO A 115 -14.06 -9.84 -21.98
C PRO A 115 -15.18 -8.85 -21.63
N GLY A 116 -14.88 -7.55 -21.70
CA GLY A 116 -15.82 -6.48 -21.38
C GLY A 116 -16.04 -6.23 -19.89
N GLN A 117 -15.38 -6.97 -18.99
CA GLN A 117 -15.52 -6.79 -17.54
C GLN A 117 -14.26 -6.22 -16.86
N PHE A 118 -13.22 -5.95 -17.64
CA PHE A 118 -11.93 -5.48 -17.10
C PHE A 118 -12.09 -4.29 -16.15
N ASP A 119 -12.81 -3.25 -16.56
CA ASP A 119 -12.95 -2.02 -15.77
C ASP A 119 -13.67 -2.25 -14.44
N MET A 120 -14.68 -3.14 -14.41
CA MET A 120 -15.37 -3.49 -13.16
C MET A 120 -14.47 -4.29 -12.24
N VAL A 121 -13.79 -5.32 -12.75
CA VAL A 121 -12.88 -6.16 -11.98
C VAL A 121 -11.73 -5.32 -11.44
N PHE A 122 -11.13 -4.47 -12.28
CA PHE A 122 -10.09 -3.53 -11.86
C PHE A 122 -10.56 -2.65 -10.70
N ARG A 123 -11.68 -1.94 -10.86
CA ARG A 123 -12.22 -1.08 -9.80
C ARG A 123 -12.44 -1.83 -8.49
N ASP A 124 -13.08 -2.98 -8.54
CA ASP A 124 -13.49 -3.73 -7.35
C ASP A 124 -12.28 -4.30 -6.60
N VAL A 125 -11.29 -4.81 -7.33
CA VAL A 125 -10.02 -5.29 -6.75
C VAL A 125 -9.21 -4.12 -6.19
N GLN A 126 -9.17 -2.98 -6.88
CA GLN A 126 -8.49 -1.79 -6.41
C GLN A 126 -9.11 -1.22 -5.12
N ILE A 127 -10.44 -1.21 -5.00
CA ILE A 127 -11.11 -0.82 -3.75
C ILE A 127 -10.67 -1.70 -2.59
N GLN A 128 -10.63 -3.01 -2.79
CA GLN A 128 -10.18 -3.96 -1.76
C GLN A 128 -8.72 -3.71 -1.37
N ALA A 129 -7.82 -3.57 -2.34
CA ALA A 129 -6.40 -3.34 -2.11
C ALA A 129 -6.17 -2.02 -1.35
N HIS A 130 -6.84 -0.94 -1.75
CA HIS A 130 -6.71 0.37 -1.10
C HIS A 130 -7.27 0.38 0.33
N GLN A 131 -8.32 -0.37 0.64
CA GLN A 131 -8.81 -0.55 2.02
C GLN A 131 -7.75 -1.22 2.89
N GLN A 132 -7.09 -2.25 2.38
CA GLN A 132 -6.01 -2.95 3.10
C GLN A 132 -4.78 -2.04 3.29
N ALA A 133 -4.35 -1.34 2.23
CA ALA A 133 -3.23 -0.41 2.29
C ALA A 133 -3.49 0.74 3.26
N LEU A 134 -4.70 1.31 3.24
CA LEU A 134 -5.10 2.37 4.17
C LEU A 134 -4.96 1.92 5.63
N GLN A 135 -5.47 0.74 5.96
CA GLN A 135 -5.36 0.18 7.30
C GLN A 135 -3.90 -0.08 7.69
N LEU A 136 -3.09 -0.63 6.78
CA LEU A 136 -1.66 -0.87 7.01
C LEU A 136 -0.93 0.43 7.36
N HIS A 137 -1.09 1.47 6.53
CA HIS A 137 -0.42 2.75 6.74
C HIS A 137 -0.92 3.48 7.98
N GLN A 138 -2.23 3.47 8.26
CA GLN A 138 -2.81 4.07 9.48
C GLN A 138 -2.26 3.42 10.75
N ASN A 139 -2.24 2.09 10.78
CA ASN A 139 -1.74 1.34 11.94
C ASN A 139 -0.25 1.61 12.17
N TYR A 140 0.55 1.60 11.10
CA TYR A 140 1.97 1.85 11.22
C TYR A 140 2.26 3.33 11.60
N ALA A 141 1.54 4.29 11.04
CA ALA A 141 1.67 5.71 11.40
C ALA A 141 1.39 5.94 12.89
N ALA A 142 0.40 5.23 13.44
CA ALA A 142 0.02 5.35 14.85
C ALA A 142 1.00 4.66 15.79
N SER A 143 1.50 3.46 15.45
CA SER A 143 2.15 2.56 16.42
C SER A 143 3.39 1.82 15.89
N GLY A 144 3.88 2.12 14.68
CA GLY A 144 5.08 1.50 14.13
C GLY A 144 6.32 1.75 14.98
N ASP A 145 7.27 0.85 14.95
CA ASP A 145 8.47 0.88 15.81
C ASP A 145 9.50 1.96 15.42
N VAL A 146 9.50 2.44 14.14
CA VAL A 146 10.47 3.41 13.62
C VAL A 146 9.82 4.77 13.36
N PRO A 147 10.22 5.86 14.09
CA PRO A 147 9.60 7.19 13.96
C PRO A 147 9.60 7.76 12.54
N ALA A 148 10.71 7.64 11.81
CA ALA A 148 10.80 8.14 10.43
C ALA A 148 9.79 7.45 9.50
N LEU A 149 9.62 6.14 9.63
CA LEU A 149 8.65 5.38 8.87
C LEU A 149 7.21 5.68 9.30
N ARG A 150 6.95 5.96 10.60
CA ARG A 150 5.62 6.44 11.02
C ARG A 150 5.23 7.76 10.34
N THR A 151 6.17 8.69 10.26
CA THR A 151 5.95 9.97 9.57
C THR A 151 5.63 9.76 8.09
N THR A 152 6.40 8.91 7.42
CA THR A 152 6.17 8.60 6.00
C THR A 152 4.84 7.87 5.80
N ALA A 153 4.52 6.88 6.63
CA ALA A 153 3.23 6.20 6.57
C ALA A 153 2.05 7.19 6.74
N GLY A 154 2.18 8.12 7.70
CA GLY A 154 1.18 9.18 7.90
C GLY A 154 1.01 10.11 6.69
N ALA A 155 2.07 10.37 5.94
CA ALA A 155 2.01 11.16 4.69
C ALA A 155 1.37 10.39 3.53
N ILE A 156 1.49 9.05 3.50
CA ILE A 156 0.88 8.19 2.48
C ILE A 156 -0.63 8.03 2.70
N VAL A 157 -1.10 8.01 3.96
CA VAL A 157 -2.53 7.82 4.32
C VAL A 157 -3.49 8.70 3.49
N PRO A 158 -3.32 10.03 3.40
CA PRO A 158 -4.25 10.87 2.63
C PRO A 158 -4.22 10.57 1.12
N VAL A 159 -3.10 10.13 0.56
CA VAL A 159 -2.98 9.74 -0.85
C VAL A 159 -3.82 8.50 -1.12
N VAL A 160 -3.63 7.44 -0.33
CA VAL A 160 -4.39 6.18 -0.43
C VAL A 160 -5.88 6.41 -0.19
N GLN A 161 -6.25 7.27 0.77
CA GLN A 161 -7.65 7.64 1.01
C GLN A 161 -8.27 8.37 -0.18
N ASN A 162 -7.52 9.26 -0.82
CA ASN A 162 -7.99 9.95 -2.03
C ASN A 162 -8.22 8.97 -3.18
N HIS A 163 -7.29 8.05 -3.42
CA HIS A 163 -7.47 6.99 -4.41
C HIS A 163 -8.71 6.14 -4.13
N LEU A 164 -8.91 5.72 -2.88
CA LEU A 164 -10.09 4.95 -2.49
C LEU A 164 -11.40 5.70 -2.79
N ASN A 165 -11.47 7.00 -2.48
CA ASN A 165 -12.62 7.83 -2.77
C ASN A 165 -12.89 7.94 -4.29
N MET A 166 -11.81 8.10 -5.08
CA MET A 166 -11.92 8.16 -6.54
C MET A 166 -12.36 6.83 -7.14
N LEU A 167 -11.82 5.70 -6.66
CA LEU A 167 -12.21 4.36 -7.09
C LEU A 167 -13.69 4.05 -6.78
N GLN A 168 -14.16 4.45 -5.60
CA GLN A 168 -15.58 4.31 -5.22
C GLN A 168 -16.52 5.15 -6.09
N GLY A 169 -16.05 6.31 -6.56
CA GLY A 169 -16.78 7.17 -7.50
C GLY A 169 -16.62 6.79 -8.98
N LEU A 170 -15.71 5.85 -9.30
CA LEU A 170 -15.38 5.52 -10.68
C LEU A 170 -16.54 4.81 -11.39
N GLN A 171 -17.08 5.47 -12.43
CA GLN A 171 -18.17 4.92 -13.22
C GLN A 171 -17.63 3.90 -14.22
N VAL A 172 -17.97 2.64 -14.00
CA VAL A 172 -17.62 1.53 -14.87
C VAL A 172 -18.88 0.75 -15.21
N MET A 173 -19.04 0.43 -16.48
CA MET A 173 -20.14 -0.40 -16.98
C MET A 173 -19.54 -1.61 -17.70
N ALA A 174 -20.21 -2.75 -17.60
CA ALA A 174 -19.84 -3.87 -18.45
C ALA A 174 -20.01 -3.46 -19.92
N ALA A 175 -19.01 -3.75 -20.75
CA ALA A 175 -19.18 -3.57 -22.18
C ALA A 175 -20.36 -4.44 -22.67
N PRO A 176 -21.17 -3.96 -23.62
CA PRO A 176 -22.20 -4.81 -24.22
C PRO A 176 -21.55 -6.08 -24.81
N PRO A 177 -22.23 -7.22 -24.71
CA PRO A 177 -21.68 -8.44 -25.27
C PRO A 177 -21.38 -8.24 -26.78
N PRO A 178 -20.30 -8.86 -27.29
CA PRO A 178 -20.00 -8.77 -28.71
C PRO A 178 -21.21 -9.21 -29.54
N PRO A 179 -21.49 -8.57 -30.69
CA PRO A 179 -22.58 -8.97 -31.55
C PRO A 179 -22.41 -10.45 -31.90
N PRO A 180 -23.51 -11.22 -32.01
CA PRO A 180 -23.44 -12.62 -32.42
C PRO A 180 -22.73 -12.73 -33.77
N PRO A 181 -21.92 -13.77 -33.95
CA PRO A 181 -21.24 -13.98 -35.25
C PRO A 181 -22.25 -13.96 -36.39
N PRO A 182 -21.88 -13.44 -37.57
CA PRO A 182 -22.76 -13.41 -38.70
C PRO A 182 -23.31 -14.83 -38.96
N VAL A 183 -24.63 -14.95 -38.99
CA VAL A 183 -25.24 -16.23 -39.38
C VAL A 183 -24.94 -16.43 -40.87
N TYR A 184 -23.95 -17.25 -41.17
CA TYR A 184 -23.72 -17.70 -42.53
C TYR A 184 -24.95 -18.50 -42.96
N GLN A 185 -25.86 -17.87 -43.72
CA GLN A 185 -26.89 -18.59 -44.42
C GLN A 185 -26.17 -19.47 -45.45
N GLN A 186 -26.19 -20.78 -45.23
CA GLN A 186 -25.73 -21.71 -46.26
C GLN A 186 -26.52 -21.45 -47.55
N PRO A 187 -25.84 -21.27 -48.67
CA PRO A 187 -26.55 -21.17 -49.95
C PRO A 187 -27.44 -22.40 -50.12
N ALA A 188 -28.69 -22.18 -50.50
CA ALA A 188 -29.65 -23.26 -50.77
C ALA A 188 -29.02 -24.28 -51.72
N ARG A 189 -29.06 -25.56 -51.37
CA ARG A 189 -28.52 -26.63 -52.15
C ARG A 189 -29.27 -26.61 -53.49
N PRO A 190 -28.58 -26.66 -54.67
CA PRO A 190 -29.24 -26.82 -55.97
C PRO A 190 -30.00 -28.16 -55.99
N GLY A 191 -31.31 -28.12 -56.05
CA GLY A 191 -32.15 -29.34 -56.21
C GLY A 191 -33.37 -29.44 -55.31
N GLU A 192 -33.55 -28.54 -54.26
CA GLU A 192 -34.79 -28.54 -53.46
C GLU A 192 -35.84 -27.55 -54.01
N ARG A 193 -36.32 -27.80 -55.22
CA ARG A 193 -37.61 -27.28 -55.71
C ARG A 193 -38.44 -28.46 -56.10
N GLY A 194 -39.29 -28.97 -55.22
CA GLY A 194 -40.43 -29.78 -55.46
C GLY A 194 -41.71 -28.96 -55.41
#